data_46790e3698ee27ce0db11d343fb7294f
#
_entry.id   46790e3698ee27ce0db11d343fb7294f
#
_cell.length_a   1.000
_cell.length_b   1.000
_cell.length_c   1.000
_cell.angle_alpha   90.00
_cell.angle_beta   90.00
_cell.angle_gamma   90.00
#
_symmetry.space_group_name_H-M   'P 1'
#
loop_
_entity.id
_entity.type
_entity.pdbx_description
1 polymer ?
#
loop_
_entity_poly.entity_id
_entity_poly.type
_entity_poly.pdbx_seq_one_letter_code
_entity_poly.pdbx_strand_id
1 'polypeptide(L)'
;MKKFFTLIFATMLASSMSAQMHGAVNNEEVSSPIAVSIGGMMNYENAGVTYQVRKYMDGETQKMDVTVPTYTLDNTVMGNMTLGTYTIKGLTYDEAKGGFYRDYKNDGLKFHVVCKGGSMNMDNDYSFNAEKDNNILVKYEGSKVSDIINRFQMGAMPFYISTNFKAVTNGIGAVKGETAKGKEKMYNLQGQLVGDNYKGVVIINGKKFLKK
;
A
#
# COMPACT_ATOMS: atom_id res chain seq x y z
N MET A 1 48.03 11.31 -3.88
CA MET A 1 46.98 12.31 -4.18
C MET A 1 45.66 11.73 -4.76
N LYS A 2 45.58 10.48 -5.20
CA LYS A 2 44.33 9.88 -5.78
C LYS A 2 43.27 9.46 -4.73
N LYS A 3 43.61 9.26 -3.48
CA LYS A 3 42.68 8.79 -2.43
C LYS A 3 41.87 9.91 -1.75
N PHE A 4 42.29 11.17 -1.87
CA PHE A 4 41.60 12.32 -1.28
C PHE A 4 40.40 12.79 -2.11
N PHE A 5 40.45 12.61 -3.45
CA PHE A 5 39.38 13.03 -4.33
C PHE A 5 38.10 12.15 -4.22
N THR A 6 38.28 10.85 -3.93
CA THR A 6 37.16 9.92 -3.82
C THR A 6 36.34 10.15 -2.55
N LEU A 7 36.97 10.60 -1.47
CA LEU A 7 36.27 10.87 -0.21
C LEU A 7 35.42 12.15 -0.26
N ILE A 8 35.90 13.18 -0.99
CA ILE A 8 35.15 14.44 -1.16
C ILE A 8 33.92 14.22 -2.05
N PHE A 9 34.01 13.33 -3.04
CA PHE A 9 32.85 13.02 -3.91
C PHE A 9 31.77 12.21 -3.20
N ALA A 10 32.16 11.31 -2.30
CA ALA A 10 31.21 10.51 -1.50
C ALA A 10 30.48 11.38 -0.47
N THR A 11 31.16 12.36 0.14
CA THR A 11 30.53 13.29 1.08
C THR A 11 29.60 14.30 0.40
N MET A 12 29.90 14.73 -0.83
CA MET A 12 29.00 15.61 -1.59
C MET A 12 27.73 14.88 -2.07
N LEU A 13 27.80 13.60 -2.42
CA LEU A 13 26.63 12.79 -2.76
C LEU A 13 25.74 12.53 -1.55
N ALA A 14 26.30 12.28 -0.38
CA ALA A 14 25.54 12.09 0.86
C ALA A 14 24.84 13.39 1.31
N SER A 15 25.50 14.55 1.15
CA SER A 15 24.92 15.83 1.52
C SER A 15 23.83 16.30 0.54
N SER A 16 23.90 15.93 -0.74
CA SER A 16 22.86 16.27 -1.71
C SER A 16 21.59 15.42 -1.53
N MET A 17 21.71 14.19 -1.06
CA MET A 17 20.53 13.37 -0.71
C MET A 17 19.86 13.85 0.58
N SER A 18 20.62 14.37 1.55
CA SER A 18 20.05 14.96 2.76
C SER A 18 19.39 16.32 2.54
N ALA A 19 19.90 17.12 1.61
CA ALA A 19 19.37 18.45 1.31
C ALA A 19 18.02 18.43 0.59
N GLN A 20 17.68 17.35 -0.12
CA GLN A 20 16.36 17.17 -0.76
C GLN A 20 15.25 16.78 0.20
N MET A 21 15.56 16.36 1.42
CA MET A 21 14.56 16.00 2.44
C MET A 21 14.18 17.13 3.41
N HIS A 22 14.86 18.27 3.37
CA HIS A 22 14.60 19.38 4.28
C HIS A 22 13.60 20.37 3.65
N GLY A 23 12.36 20.33 4.12
CA GLY A 23 11.45 21.46 4.05
C GLY A 23 10.29 21.42 3.05
N ALA A 24 10.16 20.46 2.15
CA ALA A 24 9.03 20.40 1.24
C ALA A 24 7.89 19.60 1.84
N VAL A 25 6.70 20.23 1.97
CA VAL A 25 5.45 19.50 2.18
C VAL A 25 5.17 18.72 0.87
N ASN A 26 5.20 17.41 0.93
CA ASN A 26 4.85 16.56 -0.20
C ASN A 26 3.47 15.95 0.03
N ASN A 27 2.52 16.29 -0.86
CA ASN A 27 1.21 15.68 -0.90
C ASN A 27 1.20 14.64 -2.02
N GLU A 28 0.83 13.42 -1.69
CA GLU A 28 0.76 12.30 -2.62
C GLU A 28 -0.64 11.68 -2.57
N GLU A 29 -1.25 11.47 -3.72
CA GLU A 29 -2.47 10.68 -3.87
C GLU A 29 -2.09 9.29 -4.35
N VAL A 30 -2.52 8.28 -3.60
CA VAL A 30 -2.14 6.89 -3.85
C VAL A 30 -3.40 6.06 -4.04
N SER A 31 -3.59 5.57 -5.26
CA SER A 31 -4.79 4.79 -5.64
C SER A 31 -4.45 3.33 -5.86
N SER A 32 -5.26 2.44 -5.29
CA SER A 32 -5.13 0.99 -5.49
C SER A 32 -6.38 0.26 -4.98
N PRO A 33 -6.62 -0.97 -5.41
CA PRO A 33 -7.49 -1.89 -4.69
C PRO A 33 -7.03 -2.09 -3.26
N ILE A 34 -7.98 -2.27 -2.35
CA ILE A 34 -7.70 -2.66 -0.97
C ILE A 34 -8.33 -4.00 -0.63
N ALA A 35 -7.59 -4.81 0.13
CA ALA A 35 -8.14 -5.98 0.81
C ALA A 35 -8.55 -5.58 2.23
N VAL A 36 -9.74 -5.97 2.65
CA VAL A 36 -10.29 -5.71 3.98
C VAL A 36 -10.60 -7.03 4.66
N SER A 37 -10.02 -7.26 5.82
CA SER A 37 -10.30 -8.44 6.65
C SER A 37 -11.01 -8.03 7.93
N ILE A 38 -12.12 -8.68 8.22
CA ILE A 38 -12.90 -8.48 9.44
C ILE A 38 -12.76 -9.73 10.31
N GLY A 39 -12.17 -9.57 11.50
CA GLY A 39 -11.94 -10.65 12.45
C GLY A 39 -10.98 -11.73 11.95
N GLY A 40 -10.26 -11.53 10.86
CA GLY A 40 -9.40 -12.54 10.24
C GLY A 40 -10.14 -13.65 9.48
N MET A 41 -11.48 -13.64 9.48
CA MET A 41 -12.30 -14.69 8.88
C MET A 41 -13.08 -14.24 7.64
N MET A 42 -13.51 -12.98 7.61
CA MET A 42 -14.28 -12.42 6.50
C MET A 42 -13.36 -11.50 5.70
N ASN A 43 -13.20 -11.80 4.43
CA ASN A 43 -12.33 -11.03 3.54
C ASN A 43 -13.16 -10.41 2.41
N TYR A 44 -12.93 -9.13 2.18
CA TYR A 44 -13.57 -8.33 1.16
C TYR A 44 -12.52 -7.58 0.35
N GLU A 45 -12.87 -7.21 -0.86
CA GLU A 45 -12.04 -6.38 -1.74
C GLU A 45 -12.84 -5.19 -2.21
N ASN A 46 -12.18 -4.03 -2.32
CA ASN A 46 -12.71 -2.86 -3.00
C ASN A 46 -11.83 -2.55 -4.21
N ALA A 47 -12.48 -2.30 -5.35
CA ALA A 47 -11.81 -2.18 -6.65
C ALA A 47 -10.85 -0.99 -6.77
N GLY A 48 -11.01 0.03 -5.94
CA GLY A 48 -10.12 1.19 -5.96
C GLY A 48 -10.49 2.22 -4.91
N VAL A 49 -9.49 2.60 -4.13
CA VAL A 49 -9.56 3.70 -3.16
C VAL A 49 -8.36 4.62 -3.36
N THR A 50 -8.51 5.89 -3.00
CA THR A 50 -7.43 6.87 -3.08
C THR A 50 -7.14 7.40 -1.69
N TYR A 51 -5.97 7.05 -1.16
CA TYR A 51 -5.44 7.64 0.07
C TYR A 51 -4.76 8.96 -0.26
N GLN A 52 -4.85 9.92 0.66
CA GLN A 52 -4.03 11.12 0.61
C GLN A 52 -2.95 11.03 1.67
N VAL A 53 -1.71 11.15 1.26
CA VAL A 53 -0.52 11.07 2.12
C VAL A 53 0.19 12.41 2.08
N ARG A 54 0.39 13.02 3.24
CA ARG A 54 1.08 14.30 3.38
C ARG A 54 2.32 14.13 4.23
N LYS A 55 3.50 14.34 3.68
CA LYS A 55 4.78 14.36 4.40
C LYS A 55 5.17 15.80 4.72
N TYR A 56 5.70 16.03 5.91
CA TYR A 56 6.16 17.34 6.35
C TYR A 56 7.23 17.22 7.44
N MET A 57 7.93 18.33 7.70
CA MET A 57 8.86 18.43 8.82
C MET A 57 8.14 19.10 10.01
N ASP A 58 8.32 18.53 11.18
CA ASP A 58 7.94 19.12 12.47
C ASP A 58 9.22 19.24 13.31
N GLY A 59 9.82 20.43 13.28
CA GLY A 59 11.19 20.62 13.71
C GLY A 59 12.16 19.80 12.86
N GLU A 60 12.97 18.95 13.49
CA GLU A 60 13.92 18.06 12.83
C GLU A 60 13.31 16.68 12.49
N THR A 61 12.08 16.43 12.87
CA THR A 61 11.42 15.13 12.68
C THR A 61 10.53 15.14 11.45
N GLN A 62 10.76 14.20 10.54
CA GLN A 62 9.84 13.98 9.43
C GLN A 62 8.57 13.29 9.93
N LYS A 63 7.44 13.89 9.64
CA LYS A 63 6.10 13.37 9.99
C LYS A 63 5.25 13.13 8.74
N MET A 64 4.20 12.36 8.94
CA MET A 64 3.24 12.05 7.90
C MET A 64 1.82 12.09 8.43
N ASP A 65 0.91 12.67 7.65
CA ASP A 65 -0.53 12.52 7.85
C ASP A 65 -1.09 11.62 6.75
N VAL A 66 -2.05 10.78 7.10
CA VAL A 66 -2.73 9.88 6.15
C VAL A 66 -4.23 10.07 6.27
N THR A 67 -4.86 10.48 5.17
CA THR A 67 -6.32 10.50 5.07
C THR A 67 -6.79 9.19 4.45
N VAL A 68 -7.49 8.42 5.26
CA VAL A 68 -8.17 7.19 4.84
C VAL A 68 -9.43 7.59 4.07
N PRO A 69 -9.63 7.12 2.83
CA PRO A 69 -10.80 7.49 2.04
C PRO A 69 -12.07 6.80 2.54
N THR A 70 -13.21 7.31 2.13
CA THR A 70 -14.47 6.56 2.20
C THR A 70 -14.42 5.38 1.23
N TYR A 71 -14.83 4.20 1.69
CA TYR A 71 -14.97 3.01 0.84
C TYR A 71 -16.16 2.15 1.26
N THR A 72 -16.72 1.42 0.30
CA THR A 72 -17.87 0.53 0.51
C THR A 72 -17.43 -0.92 0.31
N LEU A 73 -17.88 -1.79 1.20
CA LEU A 73 -17.79 -3.24 1.10
C LEU A 73 -19.18 -3.78 0.77
N ASP A 74 -19.30 -4.41 -0.38
CA ASP A 74 -20.57 -4.97 -0.83
C ASP A 74 -20.79 -6.37 -0.29
N ASN A 75 -22.06 -6.72 -0.08
CA ASN A 75 -22.48 -8.07 0.30
C ASN A 75 -21.83 -8.59 1.57
N THR A 76 -21.57 -7.72 2.56
CA THR A 76 -21.13 -8.18 3.88
C THR A 76 -22.28 -8.85 4.63
N VAL A 77 -21.99 -9.55 5.72
CA VAL A 77 -23.03 -10.12 6.61
C VAL A 77 -23.96 -9.04 7.19
N MET A 78 -23.53 -7.77 7.18
CA MET A 78 -24.31 -6.61 7.62
C MET A 78 -24.96 -5.86 6.44
N GLY A 79 -24.93 -6.41 5.23
CA GLY A 79 -25.30 -5.74 4.00
C GLY A 79 -24.14 -4.96 3.39
N ASN A 80 -24.46 -3.93 2.61
CA ASN A 80 -23.44 -3.04 2.06
C ASN A 80 -22.97 -2.09 3.17
N MET A 81 -21.68 -2.14 3.49
CA MET A 81 -21.07 -1.38 4.58
C MET A 81 -20.16 -0.30 4.01
N THR A 82 -20.49 0.97 4.24
CA THR A 82 -19.65 2.11 3.88
C THR A 82 -18.94 2.62 5.13
N LEU A 83 -17.62 2.72 5.06
CA LEU A 83 -16.78 3.32 6.09
C LEU A 83 -16.34 4.70 5.62
N GLY A 84 -16.65 5.73 6.40
CA GLY A 84 -16.36 7.12 6.08
C GLY A 84 -14.88 7.48 6.25
N THR A 85 -14.53 8.63 5.71
CA THR A 85 -13.16 9.16 5.75
C THR A 85 -12.76 9.63 7.15
N TYR A 86 -11.46 9.55 7.45
CA TYR A 86 -10.81 10.14 8.62
C TYR A 86 -9.33 10.36 8.36
N THR A 87 -8.69 11.25 9.13
CA THR A 87 -7.28 11.56 8.98
C THR A 87 -6.49 11.20 10.23
N ILE A 88 -5.47 10.37 10.07
CA ILE A 88 -4.50 10.02 11.11
C ILE A 88 -3.29 10.94 10.91
N LYS A 89 -2.95 11.70 11.95
CA LYS A 89 -1.91 12.74 11.87
C LYS A 89 -0.64 12.31 12.61
N GLY A 90 0.50 12.80 12.12
CA GLY A 90 1.77 12.75 12.85
C GLY A 90 2.38 11.36 12.95
N LEU A 91 2.24 10.50 11.94
CA LEU A 91 3.01 9.27 11.85
C LEU A 91 4.51 9.61 11.84
N THR A 92 5.31 8.84 12.56
CA THR A 92 6.78 8.92 12.57
C THR A 92 7.38 7.67 11.97
N TYR A 93 8.60 7.78 11.45
CA TYR A 93 9.29 6.62 10.91
C TYR A 93 9.72 5.68 12.05
N ASP A 94 9.38 4.42 11.95
CA ASP A 94 9.74 3.34 12.86
C ASP A 94 10.64 2.34 12.10
N GLU A 95 11.92 2.29 12.48
CA GLU A 95 12.92 1.43 11.82
C GLU A 95 12.57 -0.06 11.97
N ALA A 96 12.07 -0.47 13.14
CA ALA A 96 11.71 -1.86 13.40
C ALA A 96 10.55 -2.34 12.54
N LYS A 97 9.64 -1.43 12.16
CA LYS A 97 8.50 -1.71 11.28
C LYS A 97 8.81 -1.42 9.81
N GLY A 98 9.90 -0.71 9.54
CA GLY A 98 10.32 -0.34 8.19
C GLY A 98 9.36 0.62 7.49
N GLY A 99 8.80 1.59 8.20
CA GLY A 99 7.86 2.55 7.64
C GLY A 99 7.36 3.59 8.63
N PHE A 100 6.51 4.50 8.14
CA PHE A 100 5.84 5.47 8.99
C PHE A 100 4.71 4.80 9.75
N TYR A 101 4.76 4.87 11.06
CA TYR A 101 3.85 4.17 11.96
C TYR A 101 3.21 5.11 12.98
N ARG A 102 1.96 4.82 13.36
CA ARG A 102 1.29 5.42 14.50
C ARG A 102 0.26 4.47 15.10
N ASP A 103 0.24 4.38 16.42
CA ASP A 103 -0.93 3.94 17.19
C ASP A 103 -1.76 5.19 17.52
N TYR A 104 -2.99 5.24 17.02
CA TYR A 104 -3.88 6.39 17.13
C TYR A 104 -5.10 6.16 18.04
N LYS A 105 -5.04 5.14 18.89
CA LYS A 105 -6.15 4.77 19.81
C LYS A 105 -6.63 5.91 20.72
N ASN A 106 -5.72 6.83 21.08
CA ASN A 106 -6.00 7.95 21.96
C ASN A 106 -6.22 9.29 21.23
N ASP A 107 -6.29 9.29 19.91
CA ASP A 107 -6.42 10.53 19.11
C ASP A 107 -7.86 11.07 19.08
N GLY A 108 -8.82 10.36 19.66
CA GLY A 108 -10.23 10.78 19.67
C GLY A 108 -10.89 10.82 18.29
N LEU A 109 -10.32 10.13 17.33
CA LEU A 109 -10.83 10.09 15.96
C LEU A 109 -12.19 9.38 15.91
N LYS A 110 -13.03 9.87 15.00
CA LYS A 110 -14.32 9.27 14.66
C LYS A 110 -14.41 9.06 13.16
N PHE A 111 -15.23 8.12 12.77
CA PHE A 111 -15.56 7.86 11.38
C PHE A 111 -17.04 7.46 11.27
N HIS A 112 -17.63 7.76 10.12
CA HIS A 112 -19.03 7.48 9.86
C HIS A 112 -19.19 6.08 9.29
N VAL A 113 -20.19 5.33 9.71
CA VAL A 113 -20.50 3.99 9.21
C VAL A 113 -21.96 3.92 8.78
N VAL A 114 -22.16 3.49 7.55
CA VAL A 114 -23.47 3.20 6.99
C VAL A 114 -23.56 1.74 6.60
N CYS A 115 -24.55 1.02 7.12
CA CYS A 115 -24.86 -0.35 6.69
C CYS A 115 -26.31 -0.39 6.18
N LYS A 116 -26.51 -0.92 4.97
CA LYS A 116 -27.83 -1.04 4.32
C LYS A 116 -27.99 -2.38 3.64
N GLY A 117 -29.23 -2.90 3.67
CA GLY A 117 -29.61 -4.10 2.92
C GLY A 117 -29.24 -5.43 3.56
N GLY A 118 -28.78 -5.43 4.80
CA GLY A 118 -28.47 -6.64 5.59
C GLY A 118 -29.34 -6.79 6.83
N SER A 119 -28.84 -7.57 7.79
CA SER A 119 -29.50 -7.80 9.08
C SER A 119 -29.54 -6.56 9.99
N MET A 120 -28.71 -5.57 9.72
CA MET A 120 -28.59 -4.33 10.48
C MET A 120 -28.64 -3.12 9.56
N ASN A 121 -29.46 -2.13 9.92
CA ASN A 121 -29.40 -0.80 9.33
C ASN A 121 -28.67 0.11 10.32
N MET A 122 -27.55 0.68 9.90
CA MET A 122 -26.71 1.57 10.68
C MET A 122 -26.41 2.83 9.88
N ASP A 123 -26.44 3.97 10.56
CA ASP A 123 -26.09 5.27 9.99
C ASP A 123 -25.62 6.15 11.15
N ASN A 124 -24.39 5.93 11.64
CA ASN A 124 -23.87 6.52 12.85
C ASN A 124 -22.37 6.80 12.79
N ASP A 125 -21.93 7.73 13.64
CA ASP A 125 -20.52 7.95 13.93
C ASP A 125 -20.03 6.98 14.99
N TYR A 126 -18.85 6.41 14.74
CA TYR A 126 -18.15 5.51 15.65
C TYR A 126 -16.78 6.06 16.03
N SER A 127 -16.41 5.87 17.29
CA SER A 127 -15.05 6.08 17.77
C SER A 127 -14.25 4.80 17.64
N PHE A 128 -12.94 4.94 17.49
CA PHE A 128 -12.03 3.79 17.65
C PHE A 128 -11.97 3.35 19.11
N ASN A 129 -11.78 2.06 19.36
CA ASN A 129 -11.70 1.53 20.72
C ASN A 129 -10.39 1.99 21.38
N ALA A 130 -10.49 2.81 22.44
CA ALA A 130 -9.32 3.36 23.11
C ALA A 130 -8.50 2.34 23.92
N GLU A 131 -9.07 1.17 24.25
CA GLU A 131 -8.40 0.11 25.00
C GLU A 131 -7.64 -0.88 24.08
N LYS A 132 -7.84 -0.77 22.77
CA LYS A 132 -7.27 -1.66 21.77
C LYS A 132 -6.28 -0.93 20.89
N ASP A 133 -5.36 -1.67 20.28
CA ASP A 133 -4.40 -1.12 19.34
C ASP A 133 -5.12 -0.73 18.05
N ASN A 134 -5.08 0.57 17.74
CA ASN A 134 -5.54 1.10 16.47
C ASN A 134 -4.33 1.74 15.79
N ASN A 135 -3.82 1.11 14.76
CA ASN A 135 -2.54 1.50 14.18
C ASN A 135 -2.55 1.50 12.67
N ILE A 136 -1.69 2.34 12.12
CA ILE A 136 -1.42 2.44 10.70
C ILE A 136 0.08 2.35 10.44
N LEU A 137 0.44 1.67 9.36
CA LEU A 137 1.80 1.55 8.86
C LEU A 137 1.81 1.87 7.37
N VAL A 138 2.65 2.82 6.98
CA VAL A 138 2.87 3.20 5.57
C VAL A 138 4.29 2.85 5.19
N LYS A 139 4.44 2.00 4.17
CA LYS A 139 5.76 1.61 3.65
C LYS A 139 6.03 2.23 2.29
N TYR A 140 7.30 2.37 1.99
CA TYR A 140 7.80 2.91 0.74
C TYR A 140 8.72 1.90 0.04
N GLU A 141 8.63 1.84 -1.27
CA GLU A 141 9.62 1.24 -2.15
C GLU A 141 10.22 2.34 -3.02
N GLY A 142 11.47 2.68 -2.73
CA GLY A 142 12.09 3.91 -3.28
C GLY A 142 11.37 5.17 -2.80
N SER A 143 10.84 5.97 -3.73
CA SER A 143 10.10 7.20 -3.43
C SER A 143 8.58 7.03 -3.40
N LYS A 144 8.05 5.85 -3.70
CA LYS A 144 6.62 5.58 -3.83
C LYS A 144 6.08 4.80 -2.64
N VAL A 145 4.85 5.10 -2.23
CA VAL A 145 4.12 4.28 -1.26
C VAL A 145 3.91 2.89 -1.85
N SER A 146 4.34 1.86 -1.13
CA SER A 146 4.16 0.45 -1.51
C SER A 146 3.00 -0.20 -0.77
N ASP A 147 2.85 0.10 0.52
CA ASP A 147 1.82 -0.49 1.37
C ASP A 147 1.23 0.56 2.33
N ILE A 148 -0.08 0.48 2.56
CA ILE A 148 -0.75 1.14 3.68
C ILE A 148 -1.54 0.07 4.42
N ILE A 149 -1.09 -0.28 5.61
CA ILE A 149 -1.72 -1.30 6.45
C ILE A 149 -2.36 -0.56 7.61
N ASN A 150 -3.69 -0.66 7.73
CA ASN A 150 -4.43 -0.04 8.81
C ASN A 150 -5.23 -1.10 9.55
N ARG A 151 -5.06 -1.17 10.87
CA ARG A 151 -5.73 -2.12 11.75
C ARG A 151 -6.42 -1.36 12.88
N PHE A 152 -7.70 -1.58 13.04
CA PHE A 152 -8.49 -0.90 14.05
C PHE A 152 -9.65 -1.74 14.58
N GLN A 153 -10.15 -1.35 15.74
CA GLN A 153 -11.36 -1.89 16.33
C GLN A 153 -12.40 -0.77 16.48
N MET A 154 -13.57 -1.01 15.92
CA MET A 154 -14.67 -0.06 15.91
C MET A 154 -15.48 -0.18 17.19
N GLY A 155 -15.46 0.84 18.06
CA GLY A 155 -16.22 0.85 19.30
C GLY A 155 -16.03 -0.39 20.14
N ALA A 156 -17.13 -0.98 20.59
CA ALA A 156 -17.14 -2.20 21.41
C ALA A 156 -17.18 -3.51 20.58
N MET A 157 -16.97 -3.45 19.27
CA MET A 157 -16.95 -4.67 18.44
C MET A 157 -15.87 -5.64 18.91
N PRO A 158 -16.15 -6.97 18.93
CA PRO A 158 -15.23 -7.96 19.47
C PRO A 158 -14.08 -8.33 18.52
N PHE A 159 -14.00 -7.75 17.35
CA PHE A 159 -13.02 -8.09 16.31
C PHE A 159 -12.37 -6.85 15.68
N TYR A 160 -11.17 -7.05 15.15
CA TYR A 160 -10.45 -6.04 14.38
C TYR A 160 -10.90 -6.00 12.93
N ILE A 161 -10.87 -4.81 12.38
CA ILE A 161 -10.90 -4.56 10.94
C ILE A 161 -9.46 -4.26 10.51
N SER A 162 -8.96 -4.97 9.52
CA SER A 162 -7.64 -4.74 8.94
C SER A 162 -7.80 -4.44 7.47
N THR A 163 -7.23 -3.31 7.02
CA THR A 163 -7.18 -2.96 5.61
C THR A 163 -5.74 -3.03 5.13
N ASN A 164 -5.54 -3.60 3.97
CA ASN A 164 -4.26 -3.65 3.30
C ASN A 164 -4.40 -3.06 1.90
N PHE A 165 -3.81 -1.90 1.72
CA PHE A 165 -3.59 -1.27 0.44
C PHE A 165 -2.19 -1.70 -0.03
N LYS A 166 -2.10 -2.26 -1.23
CA LYS A 166 -0.83 -2.59 -1.84
C LYS A 166 -0.77 -1.93 -3.19
N ALA A 167 0.11 -0.94 -3.34
CA ALA A 167 0.23 -0.21 -4.59
C ALA A 167 0.47 -1.18 -5.74
N VAL A 168 -0.39 -1.10 -6.75
CA VAL A 168 -0.12 -1.77 -8.01
C VAL A 168 1.00 -1.00 -8.67
N THR A 169 2.22 -1.50 -8.56
CA THR A 169 3.30 -0.98 -9.38
C THR A 169 2.93 -1.27 -10.83
N ASN A 170 2.51 -0.24 -11.58
CA ASN A 170 2.32 -0.29 -13.04
C ASN A 170 3.68 -0.39 -13.77
N GLY A 171 4.62 -1.12 -13.20
CA GLY A 171 5.68 -1.74 -13.93
C GLY A 171 5.19 -3.11 -14.34
N ILE A 172 5.54 -3.58 -15.51
CA ILE A 172 5.45 -5.00 -15.87
C ILE A 172 6.19 -5.74 -14.75
N GLY A 173 5.47 -6.01 -13.65
CA GLY A 173 5.96 -6.86 -12.59
C GLY A 173 6.34 -8.15 -13.28
N ALA A 174 7.57 -8.60 -13.08
CA ALA A 174 7.95 -9.91 -13.55
C ALA A 174 6.81 -10.85 -13.10
N VAL A 175 6.05 -11.35 -14.06
CA VAL A 175 5.11 -12.42 -13.83
C VAL A 175 5.98 -13.50 -13.22
N LYS A 176 5.89 -13.69 -11.90
CA LYS A 176 6.38 -14.92 -11.27
C LYS A 176 5.52 -15.99 -11.88
N GLY A 177 5.97 -16.49 -13.02
CA GLY A 177 5.38 -17.68 -13.60
C GLY A 177 5.45 -18.71 -12.48
N GLU A 178 4.30 -19.17 -12.03
CA GLU A 178 4.24 -20.45 -11.36
C GLU A 178 5.00 -21.39 -12.27
N THR A 179 6.09 -21.94 -11.76
CA THR A 179 6.78 -23.07 -12.38
C THR A 179 5.84 -24.27 -12.26
N ALA A 180 4.73 -24.23 -13.00
CA ALA A 180 4.11 -25.45 -13.44
C ALA A 180 5.21 -26.21 -14.20
N LYS A 181 5.58 -27.40 -13.74
CA LYS A 181 6.36 -28.38 -14.48
C LYS A 181 5.58 -28.76 -15.74
N GLY A 182 5.54 -27.87 -16.72
CA GLY A 182 4.90 -28.01 -18.02
C GLY A 182 5.81 -27.32 -19.05
N LYS A 183 5.86 -27.84 -20.26
CA LYS A 183 6.68 -27.36 -21.38
C LYS A 183 6.79 -25.84 -21.40
N GLU A 184 8.01 -25.32 -21.49
CA GLU A 184 8.30 -23.90 -21.56
C GLU A 184 7.46 -23.22 -22.65
N LYS A 185 6.66 -22.22 -22.30
CA LYS A 185 5.85 -21.49 -23.26
C LYS A 185 6.74 -20.58 -24.09
N MET A 186 6.64 -20.69 -25.41
CA MET A 186 7.37 -19.86 -26.37
C MET A 186 6.43 -18.84 -27.01
N TYR A 187 6.88 -17.60 -27.12
CA TYR A 187 6.12 -16.51 -27.75
C TYR A 187 6.94 -15.89 -28.89
N ASN A 188 6.29 -15.51 -29.97
CA ASN A 188 6.93 -14.71 -31.03
C ASN A 188 7.07 -13.23 -30.59
N LEU A 189 7.67 -12.39 -31.44
CA LEU A 189 7.86 -10.97 -31.13
C LEU A 189 6.56 -10.17 -31.04
N GLN A 190 5.44 -10.69 -31.54
CA GLN A 190 4.11 -10.12 -31.41
C GLN A 190 3.39 -10.57 -30.13
N GLY A 191 4.05 -11.40 -29.27
CA GLY A 191 3.47 -11.89 -28.03
C GLY A 191 2.52 -13.08 -28.20
N GLN A 192 2.42 -13.67 -29.38
CA GLN A 192 1.58 -14.85 -29.66
C GLN A 192 2.31 -16.13 -29.23
N LEU A 193 1.57 -17.05 -28.58
CA LEU A 193 2.09 -18.36 -28.21
C LEU A 193 2.41 -19.16 -29.47
N VAL A 194 3.62 -19.70 -29.57
CA VAL A 194 4.09 -20.50 -30.73
C VAL A 194 4.55 -21.88 -30.29
N GLY A 195 4.39 -22.83 -31.20
CA GLY A 195 4.78 -24.23 -30.98
C GLY A 195 6.25 -24.54 -31.36
N ASP A 196 6.61 -25.79 -31.16
CA ASP A 196 7.99 -26.28 -31.39
C ASP A 196 8.46 -26.16 -32.86
N ASN A 197 7.55 -26.06 -33.81
CA ASN A 197 7.86 -25.95 -35.25
C ASN A 197 8.00 -24.50 -35.73
N TYR A 198 7.88 -23.51 -34.85
CA TYR A 198 8.02 -22.09 -35.22
C TYR A 198 9.47 -21.79 -35.58
N LYS A 199 9.70 -21.11 -36.70
CA LYS A 199 11.01 -20.61 -37.12
C LYS A 199 11.06 -19.10 -37.00
N GLY A 200 12.08 -18.58 -36.35
CA GLY A 200 12.25 -17.15 -36.11
C GLY A 200 12.66 -16.83 -34.68
N VAL A 201 12.55 -15.56 -34.29
CA VAL A 201 12.88 -15.12 -32.93
C VAL A 201 11.74 -15.50 -31.99
N VAL A 202 12.07 -16.25 -30.95
CA VAL A 202 11.14 -16.61 -29.86
C VAL A 202 11.59 -16.04 -28.52
N ILE A 203 10.63 -15.79 -27.63
CA ILE A 203 10.84 -15.37 -26.25
C ILE A 203 10.47 -16.53 -25.34
N ILE A 204 11.42 -17.01 -24.57
CA ILE A 204 11.25 -18.08 -23.57
C ILE A 204 11.78 -17.54 -22.25
N ASN A 205 10.95 -17.54 -21.19
CA ASN A 205 11.32 -17.03 -19.86
C ASN A 205 11.95 -15.63 -19.91
N GLY A 206 11.41 -14.73 -20.77
CA GLY A 206 11.90 -13.36 -20.93
C GLY A 206 13.20 -13.21 -21.74
N LYS A 207 13.78 -14.30 -22.24
CA LYS A 207 15.00 -14.29 -23.07
C LYS A 207 14.66 -14.55 -24.54
N LYS A 208 15.40 -13.88 -25.45
CA LYS A 208 15.24 -14.05 -26.91
C LYS A 208 16.15 -15.16 -27.45
N PHE A 209 15.60 -16.02 -28.26
CA PHE A 209 16.31 -17.12 -28.94
C PHE A 209 15.94 -17.10 -30.43
N LEU A 210 16.91 -17.42 -31.29
CA LEU A 210 16.66 -17.66 -32.72
C LEU A 210 16.43 -19.15 -32.93
N LYS A 211 15.23 -19.52 -33.35
CA LYS A 211 14.87 -20.88 -33.71
C LYS A 211 14.99 -21.02 -35.23
N LYS A 212 15.86 -21.97 -35.68
CA LYS A 212 16.15 -22.23 -37.10
C LYS A 212 15.24 -23.33 -37.68
#